data_8c9b5710f8e978477b6e2ebf1773f267
#
_entry.id   8c9b5710f8e978477b6e2ebf1773f267
#
_cell.length_a   1.000
_cell.length_b   1.000
_cell.length_c   1.000
_cell.angle_alpha   90.00
_cell.angle_beta   90.00
_cell.angle_gamma   90.00
#
_symmetry.space_group_name_H-M   'P 1'
#
loop_
_entity.id
_entity.type
_entity.pdbx_description
1 polymer ?
#
loop_
_entity_poly.entity_id
_entity_poly.type
_entity_poly.pdbx_seq_one_letter_code
_entity_poly.pdbx_strand_id
1 'polypeptide(L)'
;MAKQSPIPDALDKPFYDACNEERLVIQYCANCLRYQFPPRPECTRCGNNASVEWQQLSGRGRIISRVVVHDTPTSSLIPGQPFNVAVIALDEEPEVTMLSHLPGTPVDQVPIGAAVEVIFETTSATGQKVPEWRVVG
;
A
#
# COMPACT_ATOMS: atom_id res chain seq x y z
N MET A 1 -6.30 -14.83 2.76
CA MET A 1 -5.59 -15.05 1.48
C MET A 1 -4.09 -15.17 1.76
N ALA A 2 -3.47 -16.23 1.27
CA ALA A 2 -2.02 -16.39 1.39
C ALA A 2 -1.33 -15.40 0.46
N LYS A 3 -0.28 -14.76 0.93
CA LYS A 3 0.48 -13.78 0.16
C LYS A 3 1.91 -14.22 -0.01
N GLN A 4 2.47 -13.87 -1.15
CA GLN A 4 3.90 -14.00 -1.35
C GLN A 4 4.63 -12.93 -0.54
N SER A 5 5.79 -13.32 0.00
CA SER A 5 6.62 -12.38 0.74
C SER A 5 7.46 -11.57 -0.23
N PRO A 6 7.44 -10.23 -0.14
CA PRO A 6 8.37 -9.41 -0.92
C PRO A 6 9.80 -9.62 -0.44
N ILE A 7 10.74 -9.43 -1.36
CA ILE A 7 12.17 -9.43 -1.05
C ILE A 7 12.66 -8.00 -1.24
N PRO A 8 12.83 -7.23 -0.14
CA PRO A 8 13.23 -5.83 -0.25
C PRO A 8 14.62 -5.67 -0.84
N ASP A 9 14.79 -4.66 -1.71
CA ASP A 9 16.11 -4.22 -2.17
C ASP A 9 16.56 -2.98 -1.37
N ALA A 10 17.71 -2.41 -1.73
CA ALA A 10 18.23 -1.25 -1.01
C ALA A 10 17.32 -0.02 -1.11
N LEU A 11 16.58 0.11 -2.21
CA LEU A 11 15.70 1.25 -2.45
C LEU A 11 14.44 1.21 -1.58
N ASP A 12 13.78 0.06 -1.51
CA ASP A 12 12.50 -0.05 -0.79
C ASP A 12 12.63 -0.61 0.63
N LYS A 13 13.85 -0.95 1.05
CA LYS A 13 14.10 -1.47 2.40
C LYS A 13 13.55 -0.58 3.51
N PRO A 14 13.70 0.76 3.49
CA PRO A 14 13.12 1.60 4.54
C PRO A 14 11.61 1.47 4.65
N PHE A 15 10.91 1.32 3.51
CA PHE A 15 9.47 1.10 3.48
C PHE A 15 9.09 -0.21 4.19
N TYR A 16 9.75 -1.31 3.81
CA TYR A 16 9.44 -2.62 4.37
C TYR A 16 9.90 -2.79 5.81
N ASP A 17 11.02 -2.18 6.20
CA ASP A 17 11.46 -2.17 7.60
C ASP A 17 10.42 -1.48 8.49
N ALA A 18 9.86 -0.36 8.02
CA ALA A 18 8.80 0.32 8.74
C ALA A 18 7.52 -0.51 8.81
N CYS A 19 7.19 -1.26 7.76
CA CYS A 19 6.06 -2.18 7.78
C CYS A 19 6.21 -3.22 8.90
N ASN A 20 7.41 -3.74 9.12
CA ASN A 20 7.66 -4.68 10.21
C ASN A 20 7.46 -4.05 11.59
N GLU A 21 7.57 -2.74 11.70
CA GLU A 21 7.30 -1.97 12.91
C GLU A 21 5.86 -1.44 12.93
N GLU A 22 5.03 -1.83 11.96
CA GLU A 22 3.65 -1.40 11.79
C GLU A 22 3.51 0.12 11.63
N ARG A 23 4.45 0.70 10.88
CA ARG A 23 4.45 2.12 10.52
C ARG A 23 4.42 2.27 9.00
N LEU A 24 3.62 3.20 8.51
CA LEU A 24 3.60 3.54 7.08
C LEU A 24 4.53 4.72 6.84
N VAL A 25 5.63 4.47 6.13
CA VAL A 25 6.54 5.53 5.69
C VAL A 25 6.66 5.48 4.17
N ILE A 26 6.67 6.66 3.53
CA ILE A 26 6.91 6.78 2.09
C ILE A 26 7.88 7.92 1.83
N GLN A 27 8.33 8.03 0.60
CA GLN A 27 9.26 9.08 0.21
C GLN A 27 8.57 10.44 0.12
N TYR A 28 9.30 11.48 0.54
CA TYR A 28 8.86 12.86 0.48
C TYR A 28 9.99 13.71 -0.09
N CYS A 29 9.68 14.56 -1.07
CA CYS A 29 10.65 15.50 -1.61
C CYS A 29 10.51 16.85 -0.89
N ALA A 30 11.55 17.24 -0.15
CA ALA A 30 11.55 18.51 0.58
C ALA A 30 11.59 19.72 -0.35
N ASN A 31 12.07 19.54 -1.58
CA ASN A 31 12.11 20.60 -2.59
C ASN A 31 10.74 20.85 -3.21
N CYS A 32 10.02 19.77 -3.58
CA CYS A 32 8.69 19.87 -4.20
C CYS A 32 7.57 19.92 -3.17
N LEU A 33 7.83 19.56 -1.92
CA LEU A 33 6.85 19.42 -0.84
C LEU A 33 5.76 18.39 -1.21
N ARG A 34 6.18 17.27 -1.79
CA ARG A 34 5.26 16.23 -2.29
C ARG A 34 5.75 14.85 -1.90
N TYR A 35 4.79 13.98 -1.61
CA TYR A 35 5.04 12.56 -1.40
C TYR A 35 5.08 11.81 -2.72
N GLN A 36 5.73 10.66 -2.72
CA GLN A 36 5.73 9.75 -3.88
C GLN A 36 5.76 8.30 -3.42
N PHE A 37 5.10 7.45 -4.18
CA PHE A 37 5.05 6.00 -4.02
C PHE A 37 4.72 5.36 -5.37
N PRO A 38 5.34 4.26 -5.79
CA PRO A 38 6.37 3.49 -5.09
C PRO A 38 7.73 4.21 -5.01
N PRO A 39 8.68 3.68 -4.22
CA PRO A 39 9.99 4.31 -4.06
C PRO A 39 10.75 4.45 -5.37
N ARG A 40 11.44 5.56 -5.52
CA ARG A 40 12.30 5.87 -6.66
C ARG A 40 13.62 6.42 -6.16
N PRO A 41 14.73 6.29 -6.97
CA PRO A 41 16.02 6.83 -6.56
C PRO A 41 16.03 8.37 -6.44
N GLU A 42 15.11 9.04 -7.13
CA GLU A 42 15.04 10.49 -7.19
C GLU A 42 13.58 10.94 -7.18
N CYS A 43 13.37 12.23 -6.93
CA CYS A 43 12.05 12.83 -7.02
C CYS A 43 11.51 12.72 -8.47
N THR A 44 10.31 12.22 -8.64
CA THR A 44 9.69 12.06 -9.95
C THR A 44 9.30 13.37 -10.61
N ARG A 45 9.31 14.48 -9.86
CA ARG A 45 8.96 15.80 -10.36
C ARG A 45 10.18 16.66 -10.70
N CYS A 46 11.13 16.80 -9.75
CA CYS A 46 12.27 17.68 -9.94
C CYS A 46 13.58 16.94 -10.24
N GLY A 47 13.59 15.61 -10.14
CA GLY A 47 14.79 14.80 -10.41
C GLY A 47 15.89 14.88 -9.36
N ASN A 48 15.66 15.61 -8.26
CA ASN A 48 16.67 15.76 -7.21
C ASN A 48 16.62 14.56 -6.28
N ASN A 49 17.76 13.89 -6.07
CA ASN A 49 17.82 12.76 -5.15
C ASN A 49 18.21 13.18 -3.72
N ALA A 50 18.89 14.30 -3.56
CA ALA A 50 19.34 14.77 -2.24
C ALA A 50 18.18 15.31 -1.38
N SER A 51 17.06 15.71 -1.99
CA SER A 51 15.89 16.23 -1.28
C SER A 51 14.85 15.18 -0.94
N VAL A 52 15.07 13.91 -1.36
CA VAL A 52 14.14 12.82 -1.07
C VAL A 52 14.48 12.23 0.30
N GLU A 53 13.46 12.18 1.16
CA GLU A 53 13.58 11.62 2.50
C GLU A 53 12.40 10.69 2.79
N TRP A 54 12.49 9.89 3.85
CA TRP A 54 11.42 9.01 4.27
C TRP A 54 10.65 9.66 5.40
N GLN A 55 9.32 9.73 5.26
CA GLN A 55 8.45 10.32 6.28
C GLN A 55 7.31 9.37 6.64
N GLN A 56 6.95 9.35 7.92
CA GLN A 56 5.83 8.57 8.41
C GLN A 56 4.52 9.31 8.16
N LEU A 57 3.54 8.57 7.66
CA LEU A 57 2.18 9.07 7.42
C LEU A 57 1.23 8.59 8.51
N SER A 58 0.04 9.19 8.54
CA SER A 58 -1.01 8.81 9.49
C SER A 58 -1.52 7.39 9.31
N GLY A 59 -1.38 6.83 8.10
CA GLY A 59 -1.97 5.54 7.76
C GLY A 59 -3.46 5.64 7.48
N ARG A 60 -3.94 6.80 7.06
CA ARG A 60 -5.36 7.03 6.74
C ARG A 60 -5.52 7.37 5.27
N GLY A 61 -6.65 6.95 4.71
CA GLY A 61 -6.97 7.22 3.31
C GLY A 61 -8.43 7.00 3.01
N ARG A 62 -8.77 7.01 1.72
CA ARG A 62 -10.12 6.77 1.23
C ARG A 62 -10.10 5.85 0.02
N ILE A 63 -11.13 5.01 -0.08
CA ILE A 63 -11.32 4.14 -1.23
C ILE A 63 -11.85 5.00 -2.39
N ILE A 64 -11.08 5.05 -3.48
CA ILE A 64 -11.48 5.83 -4.67
C ILE A 64 -11.90 4.95 -5.84
N SER A 65 -11.53 3.67 -5.85
CA SER A 65 -11.90 2.73 -6.90
C SER A 65 -11.73 1.31 -6.42
N ARG A 66 -12.29 0.35 -7.17
CA ARG A 66 -12.13 -1.07 -6.89
C ARG A 66 -12.24 -1.92 -8.14
N VAL A 67 -11.63 -3.10 -8.07
CA VAL A 67 -11.83 -4.19 -9.04
C VAL A 67 -12.03 -5.47 -8.25
N VAL A 68 -12.95 -6.31 -8.72
CA VAL A 68 -13.12 -7.67 -8.19
C VAL A 68 -12.47 -8.64 -9.17
N VAL A 69 -11.55 -9.45 -8.68
CA VAL A 69 -10.79 -10.40 -9.50
C VAL A 69 -11.39 -11.79 -9.35
N HIS A 70 -11.77 -12.38 -10.49
CA HIS A 70 -12.36 -13.73 -10.58
C HIS A 70 -11.49 -14.62 -11.47
N ASP A 71 -11.42 -15.90 -11.11
CA ASP A 71 -10.92 -16.98 -11.98
C ASP A 71 -9.69 -16.62 -12.84
N THR A 72 -8.68 -16.01 -12.22
CA THR A 72 -7.48 -15.67 -12.95
C THR A 72 -6.63 -16.92 -13.24
N PRO A 73 -5.79 -16.89 -14.32
CA PRO A 73 -4.84 -17.96 -14.56
C PRO A 73 -3.84 -18.19 -13.40
N THR A 74 -3.75 -17.21 -12.49
CA THR A 74 -2.88 -17.27 -11.32
C THR A 74 -3.61 -17.80 -10.09
N SER A 75 -4.76 -18.45 -10.24
CA SER A 75 -5.56 -18.95 -9.11
C SER A 75 -4.80 -19.90 -8.21
N SER A 76 -3.82 -20.63 -8.74
CA SER A 76 -2.96 -21.48 -7.93
C SER A 76 -2.00 -20.71 -7.03
N LEU A 77 -1.68 -19.47 -7.40
CA LEU A 77 -0.81 -18.57 -6.62
C LEU A 77 -1.60 -17.67 -5.68
N ILE A 78 -2.87 -17.43 -6.01
CA ILE A 78 -3.75 -16.54 -5.24
C ILE A 78 -5.03 -17.31 -4.92
N PRO A 79 -4.99 -18.20 -3.91
CA PRO A 79 -6.20 -18.88 -3.47
C PRO A 79 -7.18 -17.87 -2.84
N GLY A 80 -8.45 -18.23 -2.79
CA GLY A 80 -9.47 -17.39 -2.19
C GLY A 80 -10.07 -16.37 -3.16
N GLN A 81 -10.05 -16.67 -4.44
CA GLN A 81 -10.81 -15.88 -5.41
C GLN A 81 -12.33 -16.15 -5.28
N PRO A 82 -13.19 -15.13 -5.56
CA PRO A 82 -12.82 -13.78 -5.96
C PRO A 82 -12.22 -12.96 -4.82
N PHE A 83 -11.45 -11.93 -5.15
CA PHE A 83 -10.92 -11.02 -4.15
C PHE A 83 -10.95 -9.57 -4.66
N ASN A 84 -10.89 -8.62 -3.74
CA ASN A 84 -10.87 -7.20 -4.05
C ASN A 84 -9.46 -6.72 -4.38
N VAL A 85 -9.39 -5.79 -5.34
CA VAL A 85 -8.25 -4.87 -5.44
C VAL A 85 -8.84 -3.46 -5.36
N ALA A 86 -8.72 -2.84 -4.19
CA ALA A 86 -9.18 -1.48 -3.96
C ALA A 86 -8.03 -0.50 -4.14
N VAL A 87 -8.34 0.68 -4.67
CA VAL A 87 -7.37 1.77 -4.79
C VAL A 87 -7.62 2.75 -3.65
N ILE A 88 -6.59 2.97 -2.85
CA ILE A 88 -6.65 3.83 -1.67
C ILE A 88 -5.88 5.12 -1.96
N ALA A 89 -6.55 6.27 -1.86
CA ALA A 89 -5.89 7.57 -1.91
C ALA A 89 -5.47 7.98 -0.50
N LEU A 90 -4.21 8.34 -0.32
CA LEU A 90 -3.67 8.72 0.98
C LEU A 90 -4.17 10.11 1.40
N ASP A 91 -4.51 10.28 2.68
CA ASP A 91 -5.04 11.57 3.16
C ASP A 91 -4.04 12.71 3.00
N GLU A 92 -2.75 12.45 3.24
CA GLU A 92 -1.70 13.47 3.14
C GLU A 92 -1.41 13.91 1.70
N GLU A 93 -1.65 13.01 0.73
CA GLU A 93 -1.40 13.29 -0.68
C GLU A 93 -2.32 12.41 -1.53
N PRO A 94 -3.56 12.88 -1.82
CA PRO A 94 -4.55 12.03 -2.53
C PRO A 94 -4.12 11.57 -3.94
N GLU A 95 -3.13 12.22 -4.54
CA GLU A 95 -2.58 11.76 -5.81
C GLU A 95 -1.70 10.52 -5.67
N VAL A 96 -1.27 10.21 -4.45
CA VAL A 96 -0.52 8.99 -4.16
C VAL A 96 -1.50 7.91 -3.73
N THR A 97 -1.44 6.76 -4.39
CA THR A 97 -2.38 5.67 -4.14
C THR A 97 -1.66 4.38 -3.79
N MET A 98 -2.36 3.53 -3.05
CA MET A 98 -1.92 2.19 -2.71
C MET A 98 -3.05 1.21 -3.00
N LEU A 99 -2.71 -0.07 -3.15
CA LEU A 99 -3.68 -1.13 -3.44
C LEU A 99 -3.88 -2.01 -2.21
N SER A 100 -5.11 -2.51 -2.04
CA SER A 100 -5.45 -3.41 -0.95
C SER A 100 -6.56 -4.37 -1.33
N HIS A 101 -6.53 -5.57 -0.76
CA HIS A 101 -7.64 -6.52 -0.89
C HIS A 101 -8.72 -6.31 0.18
N LEU A 102 -8.58 -5.31 1.02
CA LEU A 102 -9.51 -4.91 2.08
C LEU A 102 -9.86 -6.07 3.03
N PRO A 103 -8.92 -6.54 3.85
CA PRO A 103 -9.22 -7.58 4.84
C PRO A 103 -10.42 -7.17 5.71
N GLY A 104 -11.35 -8.10 5.91
CA GLY A 104 -12.53 -7.86 6.73
C GLY A 104 -13.71 -7.25 5.99
N THR A 105 -13.55 -6.89 4.71
CA THR A 105 -14.66 -6.36 3.90
C THR A 105 -15.09 -7.41 2.86
N PRO A 106 -16.37 -7.75 2.78
CA PRO A 106 -16.86 -8.68 1.75
C PRO A 106 -16.55 -8.18 0.34
N VAL A 107 -16.24 -9.11 -0.56
CA VAL A 107 -15.77 -8.82 -1.93
C VAL A 107 -16.76 -7.95 -2.70
N ASP A 108 -18.06 -8.17 -2.50
CA ASP A 108 -19.13 -7.48 -3.21
C ASP A 108 -19.66 -6.23 -2.49
N GLN A 109 -19.01 -5.82 -1.38
CA GLN A 109 -19.51 -4.74 -0.53
C GLN A 109 -18.46 -3.67 -0.27
N VAL A 110 -17.67 -3.33 -1.28
CA VAL A 110 -16.63 -2.31 -1.15
C VAL A 110 -17.27 -0.92 -1.18
N PRO A 111 -17.19 -0.16 -0.06
CA PRO A 111 -17.83 1.15 0.01
C PRO A 111 -16.92 2.24 -0.58
N ILE A 112 -17.14 2.59 -1.85
CA ILE A 112 -16.40 3.67 -2.50
C ILE A 112 -16.60 4.98 -1.74
N GLY A 113 -15.51 5.71 -1.50
CA GLY A 113 -15.52 6.97 -0.73
C GLY A 113 -15.33 6.79 0.76
N ALA A 114 -15.36 5.56 1.27
CA ALA A 114 -15.23 5.30 2.71
C ALA A 114 -13.81 5.57 3.19
N ALA A 115 -13.72 6.01 4.46
CA ALA A 115 -12.43 6.14 5.14
C ALA A 115 -11.85 4.77 5.47
N VAL A 116 -10.55 4.65 5.33
CA VAL A 116 -9.81 3.43 5.64
C VAL A 116 -8.58 3.77 6.48
N GLU A 117 -8.07 2.76 7.18
CA GLU A 117 -6.80 2.87 7.90
C GLU A 117 -5.90 1.71 7.53
N VAL A 118 -4.60 1.94 7.56
CA VAL A 118 -3.61 0.92 7.27
C VAL A 118 -3.55 -0.11 8.39
N ILE A 119 -3.44 -1.38 7.99
CA ILE A 119 -3.08 -2.49 8.87
C ILE A 119 -1.89 -3.21 8.23
N PHE A 120 -1.23 -4.06 8.99
CA PHE A 120 -0.06 -4.78 8.48
C PHE A 120 -0.28 -6.27 8.62
N GLU A 121 -0.17 -6.97 7.49
CA GLU A 121 -0.31 -8.42 7.44
C GLU A 121 1.05 -9.08 7.31
N THR A 122 1.25 -10.15 8.08
CA THR A 122 2.47 -10.95 8.01
C THR A 122 2.38 -11.91 6.83
N THR A 123 3.40 -11.90 5.98
CA THR A 123 3.51 -12.85 4.87
C THR A 123 4.18 -14.14 5.34
N SER A 124 3.72 -15.30 4.85
CA SER A 124 4.09 -16.59 5.43
C SER A 124 5.51 -17.05 5.14
N ALA A 125 6.06 -16.70 3.97
CA ALA A 125 7.35 -17.26 3.54
C ALA A 125 8.53 -16.71 4.36
N THR A 126 8.54 -15.40 4.66
CA THR A 126 9.66 -14.74 5.34
C THR A 126 9.26 -14.04 6.64
N GLY A 127 7.96 -13.90 6.89
CA GLY A 127 7.46 -13.10 8.02
C GLY A 127 7.47 -11.61 7.76
N GLN A 128 7.81 -11.18 6.54
CA GLN A 128 7.76 -9.77 6.19
C GLN A 128 6.33 -9.25 6.27
N LYS A 129 6.11 -8.15 6.97
CA LYS A 129 4.82 -7.49 7.00
C LYS A 129 4.65 -6.59 5.80
N VAL A 130 3.41 -6.52 5.30
CA VAL A 130 3.03 -5.67 4.17
C VAL A 130 1.80 -4.87 4.55
N PRO A 131 1.62 -3.64 4.01
CA PRO A 131 0.46 -2.85 4.33
C PRO A 131 -0.78 -3.37 3.59
N GLU A 132 -1.88 -3.38 4.31
CA GLU A 132 -3.23 -3.54 3.78
C GLU A 132 -4.12 -2.50 4.42
N TRP A 133 -5.35 -2.38 3.99
CA TRP A 133 -6.24 -1.32 4.44
C TRP A 133 -7.56 -1.92 4.88
N ARG A 134 -8.17 -1.36 5.91
CA ARG A 134 -9.49 -1.79 6.37
C ARG A 134 -10.42 -0.58 6.47
N VAL A 135 -11.69 -0.82 6.23
CA VAL A 135 -12.73 0.22 6.35
C VAL A 135 -12.90 0.61 7.81
N VAL A 136 -12.96 1.92 8.07
CA VAL A 136 -13.13 2.49 9.40
C VAL A 136 -14.60 2.84 9.60
N GLY A 137 -15.09 2.56 10.77
CA GLY A 137 -16.46 2.90 11.14
C GLY A 137 -17.38 1.74 11.12
#